data_48bc66034e839a25bbd54d44d063e4a8
#
_entry.id   48bc66034e839a25bbd54d44d063e4a8
#
_cell.length_a   1.000
_cell.length_b   1.000
_cell.length_c   1.000
_cell.angle_alpha   90.00
_cell.angle_beta   90.00
_cell.angle_gamma   90.00
#
_symmetry.space_group_name_H-M   'P 1'
#
loop_
_entity.id
_entity.type
_entity.pdbx_description
1 polymer ?
#
loop_
_entity_poly.entity_id
_entity_poly.type
_entity_poly.pdbx_seq_one_letter_code
_entity_poly.pdbx_strand_id
1 'polypeptide(L)'
;MRDKGFTLIELLIVVAIIGIIAAIAIPSLLRARVAANEAAVIGDTRTVISAEAAYHAANSGYYGTITCLSVPSGCISNYPAAAPTFLDSAIAAGPDVTKQGYRRQWMETAVGGPGPGSIQAFCYGSNPSVVNKTGVRAFGGESAGIFAAADGTVACCSGSGVTAACAALK
;
A
#
# COMPACT_ATOMS: atom_id res chain seq x y z
N MET A 1 -32.41 35.82 -35.91
CA MET A 1 -31.87 35.81 -34.53
C MET A 1 -30.50 36.44 -34.60
N ARG A 2 -30.20 37.45 -33.77
CA ARG A 2 -28.87 38.10 -33.77
C ARG A 2 -27.98 37.31 -32.81
N ASP A 3 -27.01 36.58 -33.33
CA ASP A 3 -26.00 35.90 -32.56
C ASP A 3 -25.16 36.96 -31.86
N LYS A 4 -25.25 37.04 -30.51
CA LYS A 4 -24.41 37.89 -29.70
C LYS A 4 -23.06 37.21 -29.53
N GLY A 5 -22.05 37.71 -30.25
CA GLY A 5 -20.68 37.24 -30.10
C GLY A 5 -20.10 37.57 -28.73
N PHE A 6 -19.18 36.74 -28.24
CA PHE A 6 -18.41 36.97 -26.99
C PHE A 6 -17.42 38.10 -27.19
N THR A 7 -17.27 38.96 -26.19
CA THR A 7 -16.24 40.00 -26.22
C THR A 7 -14.89 39.44 -25.74
N LEU A 8 -13.80 39.99 -26.27
CA LEU A 8 -12.44 39.58 -25.87
C LEU A 8 -12.19 39.82 -24.37
N ILE A 9 -12.75 40.89 -23.81
CA ILE A 9 -12.60 41.24 -22.41
C ILE A 9 -13.32 40.26 -21.47
N GLU A 10 -14.50 39.77 -21.86
CA GLU A 10 -15.22 38.73 -21.08
C GLU A 10 -14.41 37.44 -20.99
N LEU A 11 -13.77 37.01 -22.07
CA LEU A 11 -12.92 35.84 -22.08
C LEU A 11 -11.67 36.06 -21.21
N LEU A 12 -11.07 37.26 -21.30
CA LEU A 12 -9.85 37.60 -20.56
C LEU A 12 -10.06 37.59 -19.03
N ILE A 13 -11.19 38.14 -18.57
CA ILE A 13 -11.54 38.15 -17.14
C ILE A 13 -11.77 36.72 -16.63
N VAL A 14 -12.47 35.88 -17.39
CA VAL A 14 -12.74 34.49 -17.01
C VAL A 14 -11.43 33.71 -16.86
N VAL A 15 -10.53 33.81 -17.84
CA VAL A 15 -9.23 33.12 -17.77
C VAL A 15 -8.39 33.64 -16.62
N ALA A 16 -8.41 34.94 -16.32
CA ALA A 16 -7.69 35.50 -15.18
C ALA A 16 -8.21 34.94 -13.84
N ILE A 17 -9.53 34.84 -13.67
CA ILE A 17 -10.14 34.27 -12.43
C ILE A 17 -9.79 32.77 -12.30
N ILE A 18 -9.91 32.00 -13.39
CA ILE A 18 -9.53 30.58 -13.39
C ILE A 18 -8.04 30.42 -13.03
N GLY A 19 -7.16 31.26 -13.57
CA GLY A 19 -5.73 31.26 -13.28
C GLY A 19 -5.43 31.47 -11.79
N ILE A 20 -6.11 32.41 -11.14
CA ILE A 20 -5.95 32.69 -9.70
C ILE A 20 -6.40 31.49 -8.87
N ILE A 21 -7.58 30.93 -9.18
CA ILE A 21 -8.11 29.76 -8.46
C ILE A 21 -7.18 28.53 -8.64
N ALA A 22 -6.72 28.29 -9.87
CA ALA A 22 -5.83 27.18 -10.17
C ALA A 22 -4.48 27.29 -9.45
N ALA A 23 -3.91 28.50 -9.35
CA ALA A 23 -2.65 28.75 -8.68
C ALA A 23 -2.68 28.35 -7.18
N ILE A 24 -3.82 28.48 -6.53
CA ILE A 24 -4.02 28.09 -5.12
C ILE A 24 -4.43 26.62 -4.99
N ALA A 25 -5.29 26.13 -5.90
CA ALA A 25 -5.88 24.82 -5.81
C ALA A 25 -4.89 23.67 -6.18
N ILE A 26 -4.02 23.87 -7.18
CA ILE A 26 -3.11 22.83 -7.66
C ILE A 26 -2.13 22.35 -6.56
N PRO A 27 -1.37 23.24 -5.85
CA PRO A 27 -0.47 22.78 -4.80
C PRO A 27 -1.20 22.12 -3.63
N SER A 28 -2.40 22.57 -3.30
CA SER A 28 -3.23 21.97 -2.26
C SER A 28 -3.68 20.56 -2.65
N LEU A 29 -4.13 20.37 -3.89
CA LEU A 29 -4.55 19.07 -4.41
C LEU A 29 -3.41 18.05 -4.45
N LEU A 30 -2.19 18.48 -4.81
CA LEU A 30 -1.02 17.60 -4.82
C LEU A 30 -0.69 17.08 -3.42
N ARG A 31 -0.71 17.94 -2.40
CA ARG A 31 -0.51 17.54 -1.00
C ARG A 31 -1.60 16.58 -0.51
N ALA A 32 -2.85 16.89 -0.83
CA ALA A 32 -3.98 16.02 -0.48
C ALA A 32 -3.86 14.63 -1.13
N ARG A 33 -3.41 14.57 -2.39
CA ARG A 33 -3.17 13.30 -3.09
C ARG A 33 -2.06 12.49 -2.43
N VAL A 34 -0.94 13.10 -2.06
CA VAL A 34 0.16 12.44 -1.32
C VAL A 34 -0.36 11.86 0.00
N ALA A 35 -1.08 12.66 0.80
CA ALA A 35 -1.65 12.22 2.06
C ALA A 35 -2.64 11.05 1.89
N ALA A 36 -3.48 11.08 0.85
CA ALA A 36 -4.41 10.01 0.53
C ALA A 36 -3.69 8.71 0.14
N ASN A 37 -2.61 8.79 -0.66
CA ASN A 37 -1.80 7.63 -1.02
C ASN A 37 -1.15 7.00 0.22
N GLU A 38 -0.56 7.81 1.11
CA GLU A 38 0.04 7.33 2.36
C GLU A 38 -0.99 6.67 3.29
N ALA A 39 -2.16 7.28 3.43
CA ALA A 39 -3.25 6.70 4.23
C ALA A 39 -3.72 5.35 3.66
N ALA A 40 -3.80 5.22 2.34
CA ALA A 40 -4.15 3.97 1.69
C ALA A 40 -3.11 2.88 1.91
N VAL A 41 -1.82 3.22 1.87
CA VAL A 41 -0.72 2.28 2.19
C VAL A 41 -0.81 1.79 3.63
N ILE A 42 -1.04 2.68 4.58
CA ILE A 42 -1.21 2.31 6.00
C ILE A 42 -2.42 1.38 6.17
N GLY A 43 -3.52 1.67 5.50
CA GLY A 43 -4.71 0.82 5.51
C GLY A 43 -4.45 -0.58 4.96
N ASP A 44 -3.83 -0.68 3.77
CA ASP A 44 -3.48 -1.97 3.19
C ASP A 44 -2.48 -2.75 4.05
N THR A 45 -1.49 -2.08 4.65
CA THR A 45 -0.51 -2.73 5.55
C THR A 45 -1.20 -3.31 6.79
N ARG A 46 -2.17 -2.59 7.38
CA ARG A 46 -2.99 -3.12 8.49
C ARG A 46 -3.79 -4.34 8.08
N THR A 47 -4.39 -4.29 6.90
CA THR A 47 -5.15 -5.42 6.37
C THR A 47 -4.27 -6.66 6.19
N VAL A 48 -3.07 -6.49 5.66
CA VAL A 48 -2.09 -7.58 5.51
C VAL A 48 -1.69 -8.16 6.86
N ILE A 49 -1.34 -7.33 7.85
CA ILE A 49 -0.96 -7.79 9.20
C ILE A 49 -2.11 -8.57 9.85
N SER A 50 -3.34 -8.09 9.72
CA SER A 50 -4.53 -8.77 10.26
C SER A 50 -4.81 -10.10 9.55
N ALA A 51 -4.63 -10.14 8.23
CA ALA A 51 -4.77 -11.36 7.44
C ALA A 51 -3.72 -12.40 7.84
N GLU A 52 -2.48 -11.97 8.03
CA GLU A 52 -1.39 -12.84 8.50
C GLU A 52 -1.61 -13.36 9.92
N ALA A 53 -2.13 -12.55 10.82
CA ALA A 53 -2.48 -13.00 12.16
C ALA A 53 -3.58 -14.08 12.14
N ALA A 54 -4.58 -13.92 11.29
CA ALA A 54 -5.64 -14.90 11.11
C ALA A 54 -5.10 -16.19 10.44
N TYR A 55 -4.25 -16.06 9.42
CA TYR A 55 -3.60 -17.18 8.77
C TYR A 55 -2.70 -17.97 9.73
N HIS A 56 -1.88 -17.28 10.52
CA HIS A 56 -1.00 -17.86 11.54
C HIS A 56 -1.79 -18.71 12.55
N ALA A 57 -2.96 -18.23 12.99
CA ALA A 57 -3.83 -19.00 13.87
C ALA A 57 -4.40 -20.26 13.20
N ALA A 58 -4.67 -20.21 11.89
CA ALA A 58 -5.19 -21.34 11.12
C ALA A 58 -4.11 -22.33 10.66
N ASN A 59 -2.85 -21.90 10.56
CA ASN A 59 -1.72 -22.67 10.02
C ASN A 59 -0.71 -23.08 11.10
N SER A 60 -1.18 -23.52 12.26
CA SER A 60 -0.34 -24.06 13.34
C SER A 60 0.80 -23.14 13.80
N GLY A 61 0.60 -21.83 13.76
CA GLY A 61 1.59 -20.87 14.21
C GLY A 61 2.63 -20.47 13.16
N TYR A 62 2.32 -20.62 11.87
CA TYR A 62 3.14 -20.16 10.76
C TYR A 62 2.41 -19.12 9.93
N TYR A 63 3.11 -18.11 9.46
CA TYR A 63 2.60 -17.13 8.50
C TYR A 63 2.53 -17.74 7.09
N GLY A 64 1.84 -17.07 6.18
CA GLY A 64 1.70 -17.50 4.80
C GLY A 64 2.47 -16.62 3.82
N THR A 65 2.77 -17.14 2.64
CA THR A 65 3.16 -16.27 1.53
C THR A 65 1.97 -15.44 1.08
N ILE A 66 2.21 -14.32 0.40
CA ILE A 66 1.13 -13.45 -0.10
C ILE A 66 0.10 -14.23 -0.96
N THR A 67 0.56 -15.24 -1.68
CA THR A 67 -0.30 -16.12 -2.48
C THR A 67 -1.17 -17.01 -1.61
N CYS A 68 -0.63 -17.53 -0.51
CA CYS A 68 -1.36 -18.38 0.43
C CYS A 68 -2.48 -17.64 1.16
N LEU A 69 -2.34 -16.34 1.38
CA LEU A 69 -3.39 -15.51 1.96
C LEU A 69 -4.60 -15.37 1.03
N SER A 70 -4.38 -15.36 -0.28
CA SER A 70 -5.46 -15.27 -1.28
C SER A 70 -5.97 -16.64 -1.75
N VAL A 71 -5.17 -17.71 -1.63
CA VAL A 71 -5.54 -19.08 -2.01
C VAL A 71 -5.13 -20.07 -0.90
N PRO A 72 -5.76 -20.02 0.27
CA PRO A 72 -5.32 -20.80 1.44
C PRO A 72 -5.51 -22.30 1.28
N SER A 73 -6.44 -22.76 0.45
CA SER A 73 -6.67 -24.19 0.19
C SER A 73 -5.49 -24.91 -0.44
N GLY A 74 -4.59 -24.19 -1.11
CA GLY A 74 -3.35 -24.75 -1.66
C GLY A 74 -2.19 -24.81 -0.66
N CYS A 75 -2.34 -24.20 0.52
CA CYS A 75 -1.26 -24.00 1.48
C CYS A 75 -1.54 -24.62 2.86
N ILE A 76 -2.78 -24.55 3.34
CA ILE A 76 -3.20 -25.12 4.62
C ILE A 76 -3.85 -26.49 4.37
N SER A 77 -3.33 -27.52 5.03
CA SER A 77 -3.87 -28.87 4.94
C SER A 77 -5.34 -28.91 5.38
N ASN A 78 -6.19 -29.53 4.57
CA ASN A 78 -7.64 -29.65 4.79
C ASN A 78 -8.42 -28.31 4.83
N TYR A 79 -7.85 -27.20 4.35
CA TYR A 79 -8.60 -25.96 4.24
C TYR A 79 -9.61 -26.06 3.07
N PRO A 80 -10.93 -25.86 3.32
CA PRO A 80 -11.93 -26.04 2.28
C PRO A 80 -11.74 -25.01 1.15
N ALA A 81 -11.82 -25.44 -0.11
CA ALA A 81 -11.69 -24.54 -1.26
C ALA A 81 -12.81 -23.47 -1.34
N ALA A 82 -13.97 -23.75 -0.73
CA ALA A 82 -15.09 -22.82 -0.63
C ALA A 82 -15.02 -21.88 0.60
N ALA A 83 -14.03 -22.06 1.47
CA ALA A 83 -13.86 -21.20 2.63
C ALA A 83 -13.32 -19.82 2.23
N PRO A 84 -13.57 -18.77 3.03
CA PRO A 84 -13.12 -17.41 2.70
C PRO A 84 -11.60 -17.32 2.69
N THR A 85 -11.10 -16.45 1.81
CA THR A 85 -9.68 -16.09 1.75
C THR A 85 -9.32 -15.16 2.91
N PHE A 86 -8.06 -15.13 3.32
CA PHE A 86 -7.58 -14.22 4.37
C PHE A 86 -7.31 -12.82 3.81
N LEU A 87 -6.96 -12.72 2.54
CA LEU A 87 -6.63 -11.46 1.88
C LEU A 87 -7.28 -11.40 0.49
N ASP A 88 -7.79 -10.23 0.14
CA ASP A 88 -8.35 -9.97 -1.18
C ASP A 88 -7.26 -10.01 -2.26
N SER A 89 -7.59 -10.57 -3.42
CA SER A 89 -6.68 -10.70 -4.57
C SER A 89 -6.16 -9.35 -5.10
N ALA A 90 -6.88 -8.25 -4.87
CA ALA A 90 -6.43 -6.92 -5.27
C ALA A 90 -5.24 -6.40 -4.43
N ILE A 91 -5.09 -6.89 -3.18
CA ILE A 91 -3.93 -6.62 -2.33
C ILE A 91 -2.87 -7.70 -2.55
N ALA A 92 -3.29 -8.96 -2.68
CA ALA A 92 -2.43 -10.12 -2.91
C ALA A 92 -2.10 -10.37 -4.40
N ALA A 93 -2.08 -9.32 -5.23
CA ALA A 93 -1.84 -9.46 -6.68
C ALA A 93 -0.45 -9.99 -7.04
N GLY A 94 0.47 -10.04 -6.09
CA GLY A 94 1.81 -10.59 -6.24
C GLY A 94 2.80 -10.05 -5.20
N PRO A 95 4.03 -10.56 -5.20
CA PRO A 95 5.06 -10.14 -4.24
C PRO A 95 5.61 -8.74 -4.51
N ASP A 96 5.35 -8.17 -5.68
CA ASP A 96 5.77 -6.81 -6.06
C ASP A 96 4.67 -6.16 -6.89
N VAL A 97 3.98 -5.19 -6.32
CA VAL A 97 2.81 -4.53 -6.94
C VAL A 97 2.88 -3.03 -6.75
N THR A 98 2.59 -2.27 -7.80
CA THR A 98 2.43 -0.82 -7.71
C THR A 98 0.95 -0.47 -7.64
N LYS A 99 0.54 0.19 -6.54
CA LYS A 99 -0.83 0.62 -6.30
C LYS A 99 -0.83 1.99 -5.61
N GLN A 100 -1.70 2.90 -6.06
CA GLN A 100 -1.84 4.27 -5.50
C GLN A 100 -0.49 5.01 -5.37
N GLY A 101 0.37 4.90 -6.39
CA GLY A 101 1.67 5.57 -6.43
C GLY A 101 2.71 5.02 -5.45
N TYR A 102 2.47 3.85 -4.86
CA TYR A 102 3.42 3.12 -4.02
C TYR A 102 3.74 1.75 -4.61
N ARG A 103 5.02 1.41 -4.64
CA ARG A 103 5.50 0.07 -4.90
C ARG A 103 5.47 -0.71 -3.60
N ARG A 104 4.75 -1.81 -3.58
CA ARG A 104 4.56 -2.70 -2.45
C ARG A 104 5.30 -3.98 -2.68
N GLN A 105 6.08 -4.40 -1.69
CA GLN A 105 6.95 -5.55 -1.79
C GLN A 105 6.69 -6.48 -0.62
N TRP A 106 6.48 -7.75 -0.95
CA TRP A 106 6.43 -8.83 0.00
C TRP A 106 7.82 -9.41 0.19
N MET A 107 8.26 -9.52 1.43
CA MET A 107 9.52 -10.14 1.82
C MET A 107 9.26 -11.16 2.92
N GLU A 108 9.90 -12.32 2.84
CA GLU A 108 9.66 -13.45 3.72
C GLU A 108 10.95 -14.16 4.10
N THR A 109 10.96 -14.87 5.23
CA THR A 109 12.00 -15.84 5.54
C THR A 109 11.78 -17.12 4.75
N ALA A 110 12.84 -17.94 4.69
CA ALA A 110 12.77 -19.25 4.08
C ALA A 110 11.63 -20.10 4.65
N VAL A 111 11.04 -20.90 3.78
CA VAL A 111 9.95 -21.83 4.06
C VAL A 111 10.33 -22.81 5.18
N GLY A 112 9.48 -22.96 6.18
CA GLY A 112 9.75 -23.87 7.29
C GLY A 112 8.47 -24.07 8.11
N GLY A 113 7.59 -24.98 7.68
CA GLY A 113 6.35 -25.27 8.36
C GLY A 113 5.60 -26.47 7.77
N PRO A 114 4.42 -26.81 8.29
CA PRO A 114 3.69 -28.04 7.97
C PRO A 114 3.07 -28.04 6.56
N GLY A 115 2.98 -26.90 5.89
CA GLY A 115 2.37 -26.77 4.56
C GLY A 115 3.21 -25.98 3.57
N PRO A 116 2.90 -26.11 2.26
CA PRO A 116 3.52 -25.29 1.22
C PRO A 116 3.32 -23.80 1.52
N GLY A 117 4.37 -22.98 1.37
CA GLY A 117 4.30 -21.54 1.61
C GLY A 117 4.16 -21.12 3.09
N SER A 118 4.36 -22.04 4.05
CA SER A 118 4.48 -21.67 5.46
C SER A 118 5.82 -20.98 5.72
N ILE A 119 5.78 -19.81 6.35
CA ILE A 119 6.95 -18.97 6.64
C ILE A 119 6.99 -18.60 8.13
N GLN A 120 8.16 -18.29 8.66
CA GLN A 120 8.33 -17.94 10.08
C GLN A 120 8.15 -16.45 10.34
N ALA A 121 8.49 -15.62 9.38
CA ALA A 121 8.34 -14.17 9.47
C ALA A 121 8.16 -13.54 8.10
N PHE A 122 7.49 -12.42 8.06
CA PHE A 122 7.23 -11.64 6.86
C PHE A 122 7.50 -10.16 7.10
N CYS A 123 7.74 -9.42 6.04
CA CYS A 123 7.71 -7.97 6.03
C CYS A 123 7.03 -7.46 4.74
N TYR A 124 6.04 -6.60 4.90
CA TYR A 124 5.33 -5.95 3.81
C TYR A 124 5.82 -4.51 3.65
N GLY A 125 6.75 -4.29 2.74
CA GLY A 125 7.36 -3.00 2.46
C GLY A 125 6.58 -2.18 1.44
N SER A 126 6.57 -0.86 1.60
CA SER A 126 5.92 0.06 0.67
C SER A 126 6.73 1.33 0.51
N ASN A 127 7.21 1.57 -0.70
CA ASN A 127 7.96 2.77 -1.06
C ASN A 127 7.22 3.60 -2.10
N PRO A 128 7.25 4.95 -2.04
CA PRO A 128 6.65 5.78 -3.08
C PRO A 128 7.35 5.54 -4.42
N SER A 129 6.57 5.37 -5.49
CA SER A 129 7.11 5.19 -6.85
C SER A 129 7.91 6.40 -7.32
N VAL A 130 7.51 7.60 -6.88
CA VAL A 130 8.24 8.86 -7.09
C VAL A 130 8.18 9.68 -5.81
N VAL A 131 9.31 9.77 -5.11
CA VAL A 131 9.43 10.52 -3.86
C VAL A 131 9.01 11.98 -4.06
N ASN A 132 8.30 12.55 -3.08
CA ASN A 132 7.71 13.90 -3.09
C ASN A 132 6.61 14.16 -4.15
N LYS A 133 6.26 13.17 -4.97
CA LYS A 133 5.13 13.27 -5.92
C LYS A 133 4.01 12.30 -5.58
N THR A 134 4.32 11.03 -5.33
CA THR A 134 3.33 10.01 -4.98
C THR A 134 3.26 9.75 -3.49
N GLY A 135 4.34 10.05 -2.75
CA GLY A 135 4.47 9.95 -1.31
C GLY A 135 5.78 10.57 -0.83
N VAL A 136 5.89 10.79 0.47
CA VAL A 136 7.10 11.30 1.12
C VAL A 136 7.75 10.21 1.97
N ARG A 137 6.94 9.43 2.69
CA ARG A 137 7.38 8.41 3.65
C ARG A 137 7.39 7.03 3.01
N ALA A 138 8.31 6.18 3.49
CA ALA A 138 8.24 4.73 3.27
C ALA A 138 7.57 4.05 4.46
N PHE A 139 6.98 2.88 4.22
CA PHE A 139 6.28 2.10 5.24
C PHE A 139 6.73 0.64 5.20
N GLY A 140 6.65 -0.02 6.37
CA GLY A 140 6.84 -1.45 6.51
C GLY A 140 5.88 -2.01 7.54
N GLY A 141 5.43 -3.23 7.34
CA GLY A 141 4.57 -3.95 8.27
C GLY A 141 5.10 -5.34 8.54
N GLU A 142 5.13 -5.72 9.80
CA GLU A 142 5.46 -7.07 10.29
C GLU A 142 4.51 -7.45 11.42
N SER A 143 4.69 -8.60 12.02
CA SER A 143 3.84 -9.08 13.13
C SER A 143 3.79 -8.12 14.33
N ALA A 144 4.83 -7.32 14.56
CA ALA A 144 4.89 -6.34 15.65
C ALA A 144 4.11 -5.05 15.35
N GLY A 145 3.75 -4.76 14.09
CA GLY A 145 2.99 -3.57 13.72
C GLY A 145 3.48 -2.88 12.46
N ILE A 146 3.13 -1.59 12.35
CA ILE A 146 3.49 -0.75 11.22
C ILE A 146 4.62 0.19 11.60
N PHE A 147 5.56 0.35 10.70
CA PHE A 147 6.74 1.19 10.82
C PHE A 147 6.83 2.16 9.64
N ALA A 148 7.44 3.31 9.86
CA ALA A 148 7.63 4.29 8.81
C ALA A 148 9.02 4.94 8.89
N ALA A 149 9.58 5.25 7.73
CA ALA A 149 10.71 6.16 7.57
C ALA A 149 10.23 7.51 7.05
N ALA A 150 10.81 8.59 7.54
CA ALA A 150 10.50 9.94 7.06
C ALA A 150 10.93 10.15 5.59
N ASP A 151 11.93 9.40 5.13
CA ASP A 151 12.46 9.42 3.77
C ASP A 151 11.90 8.23 2.97
N GLY A 152 11.18 8.52 1.91
CA GLY A 152 10.59 7.53 1.01
C GLY A 152 11.61 6.73 0.18
N THR A 153 12.90 7.12 0.16
CA THR A 153 13.97 6.35 -0.50
C THR A 153 14.44 5.18 0.33
N VAL A 154 14.16 5.18 1.65
CA VAL A 154 14.59 4.13 2.58
C VAL A 154 13.64 2.95 2.48
N ALA A 155 14.19 1.73 2.35
CA ALA A 155 13.39 0.52 2.46
C ALA A 155 13.13 0.20 3.94
N CYS A 156 11.86 0.14 4.33
CA CYS A 156 11.48 -0.26 5.68
C CYS A 156 11.55 -1.77 5.92
N CYS A 157 11.58 -2.57 4.87
CA CYS A 157 11.76 -4.01 4.95
C CYS A 157 13.12 -4.43 4.38
N SER A 158 13.78 -5.39 5.04
CA SER A 158 14.97 -6.08 4.55
C SER A 158 14.90 -7.53 5.00
N GLY A 159 14.83 -8.44 4.04
CA GLY A 159 14.46 -9.82 4.36
C GLY A 159 13.06 -9.87 4.99
N SER A 160 12.90 -10.60 6.07
CA SER A 160 11.61 -10.80 6.75
C SER A 160 11.33 -9.81 7.89
N GLY A 161 12.15 -8.81 8.08
CA GLY A 161 12.02 -7.87 9.20
C GLY A 161 12.11 -6.40 8.80
N VAL A 162 11.68 -5.55 9.73
CA VAL A 162 11.78 -4.10 9.61
C VAL A 162 13.20 -3.64 9.85
N THR A 163 13.68 -2.71 9.03
CA THR A 163 15.02 -2.12 9.16
C THR A 163 15.06 -1.12 10.30
N ALA A 164 16.24 -0.94 10.93
CA ALA A 164 16.45 0.04 12.00
C ALA A 164 16.22 1.50 11.57
N ALA A 165 16.15 1.77 10.26
CA ALA A 165 15.86 3.09 9.72
C ALA A 165 14.38 3.49 9.84
N CYS A 166 13.49 2.55 10.18
CA CYS A 166 12.05 2.77 10.29
C CYS A 166 11.60 2.68 11.74
N ALA A 167 10.87 3.68 12.20
CA ALA A 167 10.31 3.74 13.54
C ALA A 167 8.85 3.29 13.57
N ALA A 168 8.41 2.71 14.68
CA ALA A 168 7.03 2.30 14.86
C ALA A 168 6.06 3.47 14.66
N LEU A 169 5.03 3.25 13.88
CA LEU A 169 3.97 4.24 13.68
C LEU A 169 3.05 4.22 14.90
N LYS A 170 2.98 5.35 15.61
CA LYS A 170 2.12 5.52 16.79
C LYS A 170 0.69 5.89 16.38
#